data_1922a0136012c8df582ff9eabf5ebd9b
#
_entry.id   1922a0136012c8df582ff9eabf5ebd9b
#
_cell.length_a   1.000
_cell.length_b   1.000
_cell.length_c   1.000
_cell.angle_alpha   90.00
_cell.angle_beta   90.00
_cell.angle_gamma   90.00
#
_symmetry.space_group_name_H-M   'P 1'
#
loop_
_entity.id
_entity.type
_entity.pdbx_description
1 polymer ?
#
loop_
_entity_poly.entity_id
_entity_poly.type
_entity_poly.pdbx_seq_one_letter_code
_entity_poly.pdbx_strand_id
1 'polypeptide(L)'
;SLKAPLSLSLRNASSTDANGSLNKDVGADYVQKERRVPKHGGFSELPTGSKCVSIDGDADRLVYFYDDPTTRKTRLLDGDKIAALVATRVGELITECGDRLRSELTVGVVQTAYANGASTRYIEDTLGLTTTCTCTGVKHLHPAAEAFDVGVYFEANGHGTALFSDDALLKIKQCANDPSGSAKSKHAAASLLALAETINPAVGDALSGVLVVESILRAKKWGLNDWDSIYEDLPSKQIKVRVFDRSVIVTADAERRAVAPEGMQAAIDVAVASFGTDANARAFARPSGTEDVVRVYAEGRTRDIADALALAVARVVHAHAGGVGDQP
;
A
#
# COMPACT_ATOMS: atom_id res chain seq x y z
N SER A 1 -26.09 -3.21 -11.86
CA SER A 1 -26.11 -4.67 -11.93
C SER A 1 -24.91 -5.18 -12.70
N LEU A 2 -24.17 -6.12 -12.15
CA LEU A 2 -23.06 -6.82 -12.79
C LEU A 2 -23.61 -7.68 -13.94
N LYS A 3 -23.58 -7.17 -15.17
CA LYS A 3 -24.12 -7.88 -16.35
C LYS A 3 -23.26 -9.07 -16.81
N ALA A 4 -22.06 -9.25 -16.27
CA ALA A 4 -21.23 -10.42 -16.49
C ALA A 4 -20.57 -10.85 -15.17
N PRO A 5 -20.49 -12.15 -14.85
CA PRO A 5 -19.83 -12.63 -13.65
C PRO A 5 -18.32 -12.32 -13.68
N LEU A 6 -17.73 -12.18 -12.50
CA LEU A 6 -16.27 -12.20 -12.37
C LEU A 6 -15.81 -13.64 -12.63
N SER A 7 -14.91 -13.83 -13.58
CA SER A 7 -14.29 -15.13 -13.85
C SER A 7 -12.91 -15.16 -13.22
N LEU A 8 -12.66 -16.18 -12.39
CA LEU A 8 -11.38 -16.37 -11.70
C LEU A 8 -10.78 -17.73 -12.12
N SER A 9 -9.50 -17.73 -12.40
CA SER A 9 -8.70 -18.94 -12.55
C SER A 9 -7.78 -19.06 -11.34
N LEU A 10 -8.08 -20.03 -10.46
CA LEU A 10 -7.26 -20.29 -9.28
C LEU A 10 -6.01 -21.06 -9.68
N ARG A 11 -4.85 -20.65 -9.13
CA ARG A 11 -3.54 -21.25 -9.37
C ARG A 11 -2.82 -21.40 -8.04
N ASN A 12 -2.06 -22.49 -7.90
CA ASN A 12 -1.36 -22.85 -6.65
C ASN A 12 -2.30 -22.85 -5.42
N ALA A 13 -3.51 -23.38 -5.61
CA ALA A 13 -4.57 -23.36 -4.60
C ALA A 13 -4.61 -24.64 -3.72
N SER A 14 -3.70 -25.59 -3.96
CA SER A 14 -3.74 -26.89 -3.27
C SER A 14 -2.96 -26.84 -1.96
N SER A 15 -3.65 -27.10 -0.85
CA SER A 15 -3.02 -27.40 0.45
C SER A 15 -2.37 -28.78 0.51
N THR A 16 -2.58 -29.60 -0.54
CA THR A 16 -2.11 -31.00 -0.62
C THR A 16 -0.89 -31.16 -1.52
N ASP A 17 -0.37 -30.07 -2.12
CA ASP A 17 0.91 -30.15 -2.81
C ASP A 17 1.96 -30.65 -1.84
N ALA A 18 2.56 -31.80 -2.17
CA ALA A 18 3.57 -32.50 -1.38
C ALA A 18 4.78 -31.61 -0.98
N ASN A 19 4.82 -30.39 -1.46
CA ASN A 19 5.85 -29.38 -1.20
C ASN A 19 5.41 -28.27 -0.26
N GLY A 20 4.18 -28.27 0.27
CA GLY A 20 3.71 -27.36 1.31
C GLY A 20 4.02 -25.87 1.01
N SER A 21 3.74 -25.40 -0.19
CA SER A 21 4.39 -24.21 -0.72
C SER A 21 3.54 -22.94 -0.71
N LEU A 22 2.55 -22.84 0.19
CA LEU A 22 1.95 -21.53 0.47
C LEU A 22 3.06 -20.58 0.98
N ASN A 23 3.13 -19.40 0.40
CA ASN A 23 4.15 -18.37 0.69
C ASN A 23 5.62 -18.72 0.33
N LYS A 24 5.88 -19.87 -0.30
CA LYS A 24 7.23 -20.22 -0.76
C LYS A 24 7.37 -19.93 -2.26
N ASP A 25 8.10 -18.87 -2.60
CA ASP A 25 8.25 -18.39 -3.99
C ASP A 25 6.91 -18.04 -4.68
N VAL A 26 5.87 -17.81 -3.88
CA VAL A 26 4.52 -17.40 -4.25
C VAL A 26 3.94 -16.53 -3.13
N GLY A 27 2.72 -16.02 -3.31
CA GLY A 27 2.04 -15.20 -2.31
C GLY A 27 2.31 -13.70 -2.48
N ALA A 28 1.50 -12.88 -1.79
CA ALA A 28 1.55 -11.43 -1.89
C ALA A 28 2.94 -10.87 -1.54
N ASP A 29 3.53 -11.33 -0.46
CA ASP A 29 4.86 -10.91 0.00
C ASP A 29 5.97 -11.22 -1.02
N TYR A 30 5.90 -12.39 -1.68
CA TYR A 30 6.87 -12.76 -2.70
C TYR A 30 6.82 -11.80 -3.89
N VAL A 31 5.62 -11.59 -4.45
CA VAL A 31 5.44 -10.71 -5.61
C VAL A 31 5.84 -9.27 -5.27
N GLN A 32 5.46 -8.81 -4.09
CA GLN A 32 5.76 -7.45 -3.62
C GLN A 32 7.28 -7.22 -3.45
N LYS A 33 8.01 -8.16 -2.86
CA LYS A 33 9.44 -8.01 -2.57
C LYS A 33 10.31 -8.28 -3.79
N GLU A 34 10.01 -9.34 -4.52
CA GLU A 34 10.82 -9.78 -5.66
C GLU A 34 10.47 -9.05 -6.96
N ARG A 35 9.28 -8.44 -7.04
CA ARG A 35 8.73 -7.80 -8.26
C ARG A 35 8.79 -8.73 -9.47
N ARG A 36 8.38 -9.98 -9.25
CA ARG A 36 8.37 -11.06 -10.24
C ARG A 36 7.09 -11.87 -10.13
N VAL A 37 6.73 -12.52 -11.23
CA VAL A 37 5.63 -13.49 -11.22
C VAL A 37 5.94 -14.64 -10.25
N PRO A 38 4.92 -15.23 -9.59
CA PRO A 38 5.12 -16.42 -8.77
C PRO A 38 5.80 -17.56 -9.55
N LYS A 39 6.70 -18.30 -8.89
CA LYS A 39 7.41 -19.42 -9.54
C LYS A 39 6.54 -20.64 -9.77
N HIS A 40 5.46 -20.78 -9.00
CA HIS A 40 4.54 -21.91 -9.08
C HIS A 40 3.17 -21.44 -9.59
N GLY A 41 2.36 -22.37 -10.11
CA GLY A 41 1.02 -22.09 -10.62
C GLY A 41 0.96 -21.66 -12.09
N GLY A 42 2.07 -21.79 -12.85
CA GLY A 42 2.09 -21.54 -14.30
C GLY A 42 1.79 -20.09 -14.71
N PHE A 43 2.14 -19.10 -13.87
CA PHE A 43 1.92 -17.68 -14.16
C PHE A 43 2.75 -17.19 -15.34
N SER A 44 3.95 -17.75 -15.56
CA SER A 44 4.81 -17.43 -16.71
C SER A 44 4.23 -17.85 -18.07
N GLU A 45 3.23 -18.72 -18.05
CA GLU A 45 2.53 -19.22 -19.25
C GLU A 45 1.32 -18.36 -19.63
N LEU A 46 0.96 -17.41 -18.77
CA LEU A 46 -0.18 -16.53 -19.05
C LEU A 46 0.13 -15.55 -20.19
N PRO A 47 -0.89 -15.19 -20.97
CA PRO A 47 -0.73 -14.13 -21.95
C PRO A 47 -0.23 -12.84 -21.27
N THR A 48 0.69 -12.15 -21.93
CA THR A 48 1.19 -10.84 -21.45
C THR A 48 0.04 -9.87 -21.28
N GLY A 49 0.05 -9.11 -20.18
CA GLY A 49 -1.05 -8.21 -19.82
C GLY A 49 -2.20 -8.88 -19.06
N SER A 50 -2.11 -10.19 -18.78
CA SER A 50 -3.09 -10.87 -17.93
C SER A 50 -3.13 -10.23 -16.55
N LYS A 51 -4.36 -9.93 -16.08
CA LYS A 51 -4.58 -9.43 -14.74
C LYS A 51 -4.40 -10.56 -13.73
N CYS A 52 -3.43 -10.42 -12.85
CA CYS A 52 -3.12 -11.40 -11.82
C CYS A 52 -3.26 -10.79 -10.43
N VAL A 53 -3.71 -11.61 -9.50
CA VAL A 53 -3.76 -11.31 -8.07
C VAL A 53 -2.96 -12.38 -7.33
N SER A 54 -2.12 -11.97 -6.40
CA SER A 54 -1.45 -12.87 -5.48
C SER A 54 -1.92 -12.59 -4.07
N ILE A 55 -2.38 -13.63 -3.39
CA ILE A 55 -2.75 -13.60 -1.97
C ILE A 55 -1.77 -14.46 -1.19
N ASP A 56 -1.62 -14.22 0.09
CA ASP A 56 -0.79 -15.05 0.95
C ASP A 56 -1.57 -16.24 1.56
N GLY A 57 -0.87 -17.05 2.38
CA GLY A 57 -1.38 -18.36 2.78
C GLY A 57 -2.57 -18.32 3.74
N ASP A 58 -2.75 -17.27 4.52
CA ASP A 58 -3.87 -17.02 5.42
C ASP A 58 -4.87 -16.00 4.86
N ALA A 59 -4.63 -15.54 3.61
CA ALA A 59 -5.52 -14.69 2.85
C ALA A 59 -5.84 -13.33 3.50
N ASP A 60 -4.86 -12.72 4.18
CA ASP A 60 -4.98 -11.39 4.76
C ASP A 60 -4.29 -10.29 3.96
N ARG A 61 -3.49 -10.66 2.93
CA ARG A 61 -2.74 -9.79 2.04
C ARG A 61 -3.03 -10.06 0.59
N LEU A 62 -3.06 -8.99 -0.21
CA LEU A 62 -3.23 -9.11 -1.66
C LEU A 62 -2.38 -8.08 -2.39
N VAL A 63 -1.84 -8.47 -3.52
CA VAL A 63 -1.23 -7.57 -4.49
C VAL A 63 -1.68 -7.95 -5.90
N TYR A 64 -1.85 -6.95 -6.74
CA TYR A 64 -2.09 -7.14 -8.16
C TYR A 64 -0.79 -7.03 -8.94
N PHE A 65 -0.71 -7.72 -10.05
CA PHE A 65 0.42 -7.64 -10.96
C PHE A 65 0.06 -8.05 -12.37
N TYR A 66 0.86 -7.64 -13.32
CA TYR A 66 0.78 -8.05 -14.71
C TYR A 66 2.13 -7.89 -15.39
N ASP A 67 2.38 -8.64 -16.44
CA ASP A 67 3.53 -8.41 -17.30
C ASP A 67 3.16 -7.37 -18.35
N ASP A 68 3.85 -6.23 -18.31
CA ASP A 68 3.64 -5.13 -19.24
C ASP A 68 3.95 -5.60 -20.68
N PRO A 69 2.99 -5.53 -21.61
CA PRO A 69 3.19 -6.00 -22.97
C PRO A 69 4.26 -5.23 -23.73
N THR A 70 4.56 -3.99 -23.34
CA THR A 70 5.53 -3.12 -24.00
C THR A 70 6.94 -3.34 -23.45
N THR A 71 7.09 -3.28 -22.13
CA THR A 71 8.41 -3.36 -21.47
C THR A 71 8.83 -4.77 -21.12
N ARG A 72 7.90 -5.73 -21.15
CA ARG A 72 8.09 -7.14 -20.74
C ARG A 72 8.58 -7.27 -19.29
N LYS A 73 8.30 -6.27 -18.47
CA LYS A 73 8.60 -6.27 -17.04
C LYS A 73 7.33 -6.49 -16.24
N THR A 74 7.45 -7.19 -15.12
CA THR A 74 6.35 -7.32 -14.17
C THR A 74 6.06 -5.97 -13.53
N ARG A 75 4.83 -5.50 -13.70
CA ARG A 75 4.27 -4.33 -13.03
C ARG A 75 3.54 -4.77 -11.77
N LEU A 76 3.82 -4.12 -10.67
CA LEU A 76 3.24 -4.39 -9.37
C LEU A 76 2.26 -3.28 -9.00
N LEU A 77 1.08 -3.69 -8.59
CA LEU A 77 0.05 -2.83 -8.01
C LEU A 77 -0.17 -3.32 -6.58
N ASP A 78 0.63 -2.78 -5.68
CA ASP A 78 0.72 -3.18 -4.28
C ASP A 78 -0.31 -2.48 -3.38
N GLY A 79 -0.15 -2.58 -2.07
CA GLY A 79 -1.05 -1.97 -1.12
C GLY A 79 -1.18 -0.45 -1.27
N ASP A 80 -0.12 0.25 -1.66
CA ASP A 80 -0.19 1.70 -1.91
C ASP A 80 -1.11 2.03 -3.09
N LYS A 81 -1.02 1.23 -4.17
CA LYS A 81 -1.90 1.35 -5.34
C LYS A 81 -3.34 0.98 -5.00
N ILE A 82 -3.56 -0.01 -4.14
CA ILE A 82 -4.90 -0.41 -3.69
C ILE A 82 -5.51 0.70 -2.83
N ALA A 83 -4.76 1.23 -1.85
CA ALA A 83 -5.22 2.35 -1.01
C ALA A 83 -5.59 3.57 -1.86
N ALA A 84 -4.73 3.94 -2.81
CA ALA A 84 -4.97 5.06 -3.71
C ALA A 84 -6.22 4.84 -4.59
N LEU A 85 -6.44 3.62 -5.10
CA LEU A 85 -7.64 3.28 -5.89
C LEU A 85 -8.92 3.40 -5.06
N VAL A 86 -8.92 2.84 -3.85
CA VAL A 86 -10.07 2.90 -2.92
C VAL A 86 -10.35 4.35 -2.53
N ALA A 87 -9.32 5.11 -2.13
CA ALA A 87 -9.44 6.51 -1.75
C ALA A 87 -9.96 7.38 -2.91
N THR A 88 -9.48 7.14 -4.14
CA THR A 88 -9.98 7.79 -5.35
C THR A 88 -11.48 7.56 -5.49
N ARG A 89 -11.91 6.30 -5.41
CA ARG A 89 -13.32 5.97 -5.61
C ARG A 89 -14.23 6.53 -4.51
N VAL A 90 -13.79 6.44 -3.26
CA VAL A 90 -14.50 7.02 -2.10
C VAL A 90 -14.64 8.53 -2.28
N GLY A 91 -13.56 9.26 -2.59
CA GLY A 91 -13.59 10.71 -2.81
C GLY A 91 -14.49 11.13 -3.95
N GLU A 92 -14.47 10.41 -5.08
CA GLU A 92 -15.37 10.62 -6.21
C GLU A 92 -16.85 10.47 -5.81
N LEU A 93 -17.17 9.36 -5.13
CA LEU A 93 -18.54 9.06 -4.72
C LEU A 93 -19.07 10.07 -3.71
N ILE A 94 -18.26 10.48 -2.72
CA ILE A 94 -18.64 11.52 -1.76
C ILE A 94 -18.90 12.85 -2.49
N THR A 95 -18.06 13.20 -3.47
CA THR A 95 -18.26 14.41 -4.29
C THR A 95 -19.56 14.30 -5.11
N GLU A 96 -19.86 13.14 -5.67
CA GLU A 96 -21.09 12.89 -6.41
C GLU A 96 -22.35 12.91 -5.54
N CYS A 97 -22.23 12.62 -4.25
CA CYS A 97 -23.32 12.76 -3.27
C CYS A 97 -23.71 14.22 -3.04
N GLY A 98 -22.79 15.17 -3.28
CA GLY A 98 -23.01 16.60 -3.17
C GLY A 98 -22.24 17.26 -2.02
N ASP A 99 -22.21 18.60 -2.04
CA ASP A 99 -21.37 19.41 -1.16
C ASP A 99 -21.68 19.21 0.32
N ARG A 100 -22.94 18.94 0.66
CA ARG A 100 -23.33 18.68 2.05
C ARG A 100 -22.57 17.48 2.60
N LEU A 101 -22.67 16.32 1.97
CA LEU A 101 -22.01 15.11 2.46
C LEU A 101 -20.48 15.27 2.44
N ARG A 102 -19.96 15.95 1.39
CA ARG A 102 -18.53 16.25 1.28
C ARG A 102 -18.00 17.10 2.44
N SER A 103 -18.78 18.06 2.94
CA SER A 103 -18.39 18.92 4.06
C SER A 103 -18.58 18.27 5.44
N GLU A 104 -19.42 17.24 5.51
CA GLU A 104 -19.77 16.54 6.75
C GLU A 104 -18.92 15.29 7.01
N LEU A 105 -18.13 14.81 6.03
CA LEU A 105 -17.33 13.61 6.17
C LEU A 105 -15.84 13.90 5.98
N THR A 106 -15.04 13.39 6.91
CA THR A 106 -13.59 13.37 6.82
C THR A 106 -13.13 12.05 6.18
N VAL A 107 -12.32 12.16 5.13
CA VAL A 107 -11.70 10.99 4.48
C VAL A 107 -10.20 11.06 4.64
N GLY A 108 -9.59 9.98 5.12
CA GLY A 108 -8.15 9.91 5.30
C GLY A 108 -7.55 8.59 4.85
N VAL A 109 -6.28 8.64 4.49
CA VAL A 109 -5.48 7.46 4.17
C VAL A 109 -4.35 7.31 5.18
N VAL A 110 -4.30 6.16 5.84
CA VAL A 110 -3.25 5.87 6.82
C VAL A 110 -2.18 5.02 6.16
N GLN A 111 -0.95 5.46 6.30
CA GLN A 111 0.22 4.86 5.68
C GLN A 111 1.30 4.55 6.71
N THR A 112 2.22 3.66 6.38
CA THR A 112 3.47 3.48 7.13
C THR A 112 4.60 4.25 6.47
N ALA A 113 5.75 4.35 7.13
CA ALA A 113 6.96 4.93 6.54
C ALA A 113 7.38 4.26 5.22
N TYR A 114 6.93 3.03 4.96
CA TYR A 114 7.22 2.29 3.72
C TYR A 114 6.37 2.69 2.52
N ALA A 115 5.30 3.47 2.72
CA ALA A 115 4.50 3.95 1.60
C ALA A 115 5.35 4.78 0.63
N ASN A 116 5.15 4.56 -0.66
CA ASN A 116 5.88 5.28 -1.69
C ASN A 116 5.52 6.78 -1.66
N GLY A 117 6.50 7.66 -1.71
CA GLY A 117 6.27 9.10 -1.66
C GLY A 117 5.41 9.62 -2.82
N ALA A 118 5.38 8.93 -3.95
CA ALA A 118 4.47 9.28 -5.04
C ALA A 118 3.00 8.94 -4.69
N SER A 119 2.75 7.86 -3.94
CA SER A 119 1.42 7.55 -3.42
C SER A 119 0.92 8.64 -2.47
N THR A 120 1.75 9.05 -1.53
CA THR A 120 1.41 10.13 -0.58
C THR A 120 1.06 11.42 -1.32
N ARG A 121 1.90 11.85 -2.26
CA ARG A 121 1.63 13.04 -3.07
C ARG A 121 0.35 12.91 -3.91
N TYR A 122 0.10 11.77 -4.49
CA TYR A 122 -1.14 11.54 -5.23
C TYR A 122 -2.38 11.74 -4.35
N ILE A 123 -2.36 11.19 -3.14
CA ILE A 123 -3.47 11.30 -2.19
C ILE A 123 -3.64 12.76 -1.72
N GLU A 124 -2.55 13.45 -1.39
CA GLU A 124 -2.60 14.82 -0.87
C GLU A 124 -2.83 15.85 -1.97
N ASP A 125 -2.01 15.84 -3.02
CA ASP A 125 -2.01 16.89 -4.04
C ASP A 125 -3.09 16.70 -5.11
N THR A 126 -3.41 15.44 -5.47
CA THR A 126 -4.37 15.14 -6.53
C THR A 126 -5.77 14.90 -5.99
N LEU A 127 -5.90 14.10 -4.93
CA LEU A 127 -7.21 13.80 -4.35
C LEU A 127 -7.63 14.85 -3.31
N GLY A 128 -6.70 15.65 -2.77
CA GLY A 128 -6.96 16.61 -1.69
C GLY A 128 -7.38 15.94 -0.38
N LEU A 129 -6.94 14.69 -0.14
CA LEU A 129 -7.24 13.93 1.06
C LEU A 129 -6.10 14.00 2.06
N THR A 130 -6.42 13.79 3.33
CA THR A 130 -5.41 13.79 4.40
C THR A 130 -4.69 12.44 4.45
N THR A 131 -3.35 12.47 4.56
CA THR A 131 -2.57 11.28 4.92
C THR A 131 -2.11 11.35 6.38
N THR A 132 -2.09 10.19 7.03
CA THR A 132 -1.53 10.03 8.38
C THR A 132 -0.51 8.90 8.36
N CYS A 133 0.72 9.17 8.81
CA CYS A 133 1.74 8.14 8.92
C CYS A 133 1.78 7.57 10.33
N THR A 134 1.83 6.23 10.44
CA THR A 134 1.93 5.52 11.71
C THR A 134 3.11 4.54 11.71
N CYS A 135 3.44 4.01 12.87
CA CYS A 135 4.36 2.88 12.99
C CYS A 135 3.84 1.68 12.18
N THR A 136 4.77 0.84 11.73
CA THR A 136 4.44 -0.37 10.95
C THR A 136 3.63 -1.36 11.78
N GLY A 137 2.59 -1.91 11.14
CA GLY A 137 1.72 -2.94 11.68
C GLY A 137 0.28 -2.47 11.88
N VAL A 138 -0.64 -3.36 11.53
CA VAL A 138 -2.10 -3.11 11.55
C VAL A 138 -2.60 -2.57 12.88
N LYS A 139 -2.04 -3.03 14.00
CA LYS A 139 -2.36 -2.52 15.35
C LYS A 139 -2.18 -0.99 15.50
N HIS A 140 -1.42 -0.34 14.61
CA HIS A 140 -1.23 1.10 14.58
C HIS A 140 -2.05 1.77 13.48
N LEU A 141 -2.15 1.11 12.31
CA LEU A 141 -2.89 1.63 11.17
C LEU A 141 -4.40 1.67 11.43
N HIS A 142 -4.96 0.58 11.97
CA HIS A 142 -6.40 0.47 12.20
C HIS A 142 -6.95 1.56 13.13
N PRO A 143 -6.40 1.77 14.36
CA PRO A 143 -6.87 2.85 15.23
C PRO A 143 -6.68 4.26 14.64
N ALA A 144 -5.63 4.46 13.82
CA ALA A 144 -5.44 5.74 13.16
C ALA A 144 -6.45 5.97 12.03
N ALA A 145 -6.91 4.91 11.36
CA ALA A 145 -7.95 5.00 10.35
C ALA A 145 -9.34 5.24 10.97
N GLU A 146 -9.62 4.73 12.18
CA GLU A 146 -10.84 5.01 12.93
C GLU A 146 -11.01 6.50 13.31
N ALA A 147 -9.94 7.30 13.24
CA ALA A 147 -10.01 8.74 13.48
C ALA A 147 -10.71 9.51 12.34
N PHE A 148 -10.97 8.88 11.20
CA PHE A 148 -11.69 9.46 10.06
C PHE A 148 -13.10 8.88 9.96
N ASP A 149 -14.00 9.63 9.37
CA ASP A 149 -15.34 9.12 9.02
C ASP A 149 -15.23 7.99 7.98
N VAL A 150 -14.30 8.12 7.04
CA VAL A 150 -13.87 7.05 6.14
C VAL A 150 -12.34 6.98 6.15
N GLY A 151 -11.81 5.94 6.80
CA GLY A 151 -10.37 5.71 6.91
C GLY A 151 -9.93 4.55 6.03
N VAL A 152 -8.98 4.78 5.13
CA VAL A 152 -8.41 3.74 4.24
C VAL A 152 -6.98 3.47 4.67
N TYR A 153 -6.61 2.21 4.82
CA TYR A 153 -5.21 1.85 5.02
C TYR A 153 -4.86 0.54 4.32
N PHE A 154 -3.69 0.51 3.71
CA PHE A 154 -3.04 -0.70 3.24
C PHE A 154 -1.53 -0.56 3.44
N GLU A 155 -0.90 -1.59 3.98
CA GLU A 155 0.55 -1.71 3.94
C GLU A 155 1.00 -2.10 2.52
N ALA A 156 2.23 -1.79 2.14
CA ALA A 156 2.76 -2.11 0.81
C ALA A 156 2.65 -3.61 0.44
N ASN A 157 2.63 -4.51 1.44
CA ASN A 157 2.41 -5.94 1.24
C ASN A 157 0.95 -6.31 0.92
N GLY A 158 0.04 -5.32 0.94
CA GLY A 158 -1.37 -5.50 0.62
C GLY A 158 -2.27 -5.88 1.80
N HIS A 159 -1.75 -5.88 3.03
CA HIS A 159 -2.58 -6.03 4.22
C HIS A 159 -3.28 -4.70 4.54
N GLY A 160 -4.59 -4.70 4.55
CA GLY A 160 -5.34 -3.48 4.82
C GLY A 160 -6.84 -3.60 4.61
N THR A 161 -7.54 -2.49 4.83
CA THR A 161 -8.98 -2.37 4.65
C THR A 161 -9.42 -0.92 4.52
N ALA A 162 -10.72 -0.67 4.43
CA ALA A 162 -11.35 0.64 4.58
C ALA A 162 -12.44 0.59 5.65
N LEU A 163 -12.44 1.56 6.54
CA LEU A 163 -13.34 1.70 7.65
C LEU A 163 -14.35 2.81 7.36
N PHE A 164 -15.58 2.59 7.76
CA PHE A 164 -16.64 3.59 7.70
C PHE A 164 -17.22 3.72 9.10
N SER A 165 -17.19 4.91 9.68
CA SER A 165 -17.81 5.15 10.98
C SER A 165 -19.34 4.97 10.90
N ASP A 166 -19.97 4.64 12.03
CA ASP A 166 -21.43 4.51 12.09
C ASP A 166 -22.13 5.80 11.68
N ASP A 167 -21.56 6.96 12.05
CA ASP A 167 -22.08 8.27 11.67
C ASP A 167 -21.97 8.50 10.15
N ALA A 168 -20.82 8.14 9.54
CA ALA A 168 -20.68 8.19 8.09
C ALA A 168 -21.71 7.31 7.38
N LEU A 169 -21.88 6.08 7.84
CA LEU A 169 -22.87 5.15 7.27
C LEU A 169 -24.29 5.70 7.39
N LEU A 170 -24.62 6.32 8.53
CA LEU A 170 -25.92 6.96 8.74
C LEU A 170 -26.15 8.11 7.73
N LYS A 171 -25.18 9.02 7.62
CA LYS A 171 -25.25 10.15 6.68
C LYS A 171 -25.34 9.70 5.22
N ILE A 172 -24.58 8.67 4.84
CA ILE A 172 -24.61 8.09 3.49
C ILE A 172 -26.00 7.44 3.21
N LYS A 173 -26.57 6.72 4.19
CA LYS A 173 -27.93 6.15 4.10
C LYS A 173 -28.99 7.24 3.94
N GLN A 174 -28.87 8.34 4.67
CA GLN A 174 -29.76 9.48 4.51
C GLN A 174 -29.68 10.07 3.09
N CYS A 175 -28.46 10.24 2.55
CA CYS A 175 -28.25 10.71 1.19
C CYS A 175 -28.87 9.74 0.15
N ALA A 176 -28.72 8.44 0.33
CA ALA A 176 -29.30 7.43 -0.58
C ALA A 176 -30.83 7.47 -0.61
N ASN A 177 -31.46 7.81 0.53
CA ASN A 177 -32.91 7.81 0.70
C ASN A 177 -33.55 9.21 0.62
N ASP A 178 -32.76 10.27 0.36
CA ASP A 178 -33.29 11.63 0.28
C ASP A 178 -34.27 11.76 -0.90
N PRO A 179 -35.60 12.03 -0.67
CA PRO A 179 -36.55 12.17 -1.73
C PRO A 179 -36.21 13.28 -2.74
N SER A 180 -35.56 14.35 -2.25
CA SER A 180 -35.13 15.51 -3.05
C SER A 180 -33.80 15.32 -3.77
N GLY A 181 -33.03 14.28 -3.40
CA GLY A 181 -31.71 14.00 -3.98
C GLY A 181 -31.79 13.59 -5.45
N SER A 182 -30.79 14.00 -6.24
CA SER A 182 -30.67 13.61 -7.64
C SER A 182 -30.44 12.09 -7.79
N ALA A 183 -30.81 11.54 -8.95
CA ALA A 183 -30.52 10.13 -9.25
C ALA A 183 -29.01 9.81 -9.15
N LYS A 184 -28.14 10.75 -9.52
CA LYS A 184 -26.69 10.62 -9.43
C LYS A 184 -26.24 10.53 -7.97
N SER A 185 -26.70 11.44 -7.11
CA SER A 185 -26.38 11.48 -5.67
C SER A 185 -26.82 10.19 -4.97
N LYS A 186 -28.06 9.75 -5.21
CA LYS A 186 -28.58 8.49 -4.65
C LYS A 186 -27.77 7.26 -5.10
N HIS A 187 -27.38 7.21 -6.38
CA HIS A 187 -26.57 6.13 -6.91
C HIS A 187 -25.17 6.12 -6.30
N ALA A 188 -24.55 7.29 -6.13
CA ALA A 188 -23.26 7.42 -5.49
C ALA A 188 -23.31 6.96 -4.03
N ALA A 189 -24.31 7.40 -3.26
CA ALA A 189 -24.51 6.98 -1.88
C ALA A 189 -24.76 5.47 -1.76
N ALA A 190 -25.59 4.89 -2.64
CA ALA A 190 -25.80 3.45 -2.69
C ALA A 190 -24.50 2.68 -3.03
N SER A 191 -23.65 3.26 -3.88
CA SER A 191 -22.35 2.67 -4.23
C SER A 191 -21.37 2.71 -3.06
N LEU A 192 -21.36 3.78 -2.25
CA LEU A 192 -20.57 3.86 -1.01
C LEU A 192 -21.02 2.81 0.00
N LEU A 193 -22.33 2.63 0.20
CA LEU A 193 -22.85 1.59 1.09
C LEU A 193 -22.47 0.20 0.62
N ALA A 194 -22.59 -0.09 -0.67
CA ALA A 194 -22.18 -1.37 -1.24
C ALA A 194 -20.68 -1.63 -1.07
N LEU A 195 -19.84 -0.59 -1.17
CA LEU A 195 -18.40 -0.70 -0.91
C LEU A 195 -18.14 -1.02 0.57
N ALA A 196 -18.79 -0.32 1.49
CA ALA A 196 -18.68 -0.54 2.92
C ALA A 196 -19.18 -1.94 3.34
N GLU A 197 -20.21 -2.47 2.67
CA GLU A 197 -20.72 -3.83 2.92
C GLU A 197 -19.83 -4.93 2.30
N THR A 198 -19.04 -4.60 1.29
CA THR A 198 -18.17 -5.57 0.61
C THR A 198 -16.84 -5.76 1.32
N ILE A 199 -16.24 -4.67 1.79
CA ILE A 199 -14.94 -4.73 2.46
C ILE A 199 -15.11 -5.23 3.89
N ASN A 200 -14.18 -6.08 4.34
CA ASN A 200 -14.17 -6.55 5.73
C ASN A 200 -13.58 -5.47 6.64
N PRO A 201 -14.37 -4.84 7.53
CA PRO A 201 -13.85 -3.76 8.37
C PRO A 201 -13.02 -4.25 9.57
N ALA A 202 -13.18 -5.51 9.96
CA ALA A 202 -12.58 -6.02 11.21
C ALA A 202 -11.14 -6.49 11.04
N VAL A 203 -10.82 -7.04 9.85
CA VAL A 203 -9.50 -7.62 9.57
C VAL A 203 -9.13 -7.41 8.11
N GLY A 204 -7.84 -7.44 7.80
CA GLY A 204 -7.39 -7.59 6.42
C GLY A 204 -7.94 -8.89 5.84
N ASP A 205 -8.61 -8.79 4.70
CA ASP A 205 -9.26 -9.90 4.02
C ASP A 205 -9.04 -9.76 2.51
N ALA A 206 -8.13 -10.58 1.99
CA ALA A 206 -7.73 -10.51 0.61
C ALA A 206 -8.91 -10.77 -0.35
N LEU A 207 -9.88 -11.60 0.02
CA LEU A 207 -11.01 -11.91 -0.85
C LEU A 207 -11.97 -10.73 -0.96
N SER A 208 -12.31 -10.09 0.16
CA SER A 208 -13.10 -8.86 0.15
C SER A 208 -12.35 -7.73 -0.59
N GLY A 209 -11.03 -7.65 -0.39
CA GLY A 209 -10.17 -6.70 -1.10
C GLY A 209 -10.20 -6.90 -2.62
N VAL A 210 -10.13 -8.15 -3.11
CA VAL A 210 -10.29 -8.46 -4.55
C VAL A 210 -11.66 -7.98 -5.05
N LEU A 211 -12.74 -8.28 -4.34
CA LEU A 211 -14.08 -7.87 -4.74
C LEU A 211 -14.22 -6.34 -4.82
N VAL A 212 -13.66 -5.62 -3.86
CA VAL A 212 -13.64 -4.15 -3.85
C VAL A 212 -12.87 -3.62 -5.04
N VAL A 213 -11.63 -4.06 -5.27
CA VAL A 213 -10.81 -3.62 -6.40
C VAL A 213 -11.53 -3.89 -7.73
N GLU A 214 -12.03 -5.11 -7.96
CA GLU A 214 -12.72 -5.47 -9.19
C GLU A 214 -14.01 -4.66 -9.39
N SER A 215 -14.75 -4.38 -8.31
CA SER A 215 -15.96 -3.55 -8.39
C SER A 215 -15.62 -2.10 -8.81
N ILE A 216 -14.53 -1.54 -8.27
CA ILE A 216 -14.07 -0.19 -8.59
C ILE A 216 -13.59 -0.13 -10.05
N LEU A 217 -12.70 -1.03 -10.47
CA LEU A 217 -12.20 -1.08 -11.83
C LEU A 217 -13.34 -1.20 -12.84
N ARG A 218 -14.33 -2.03 -12.54
CA ARG A 218 -15.51 -2.19 -13.39
C ARG A 218 -16.36 -0.93 -13.43
N ALA A 219 -16.65 -0.31 -12.30
CA ALA A 219 -17.44 0.93 -12.23
C ALA A 219 -16.79 2.07 -13.02
N LYS A 220 -15.45 2.16 -12.96
CA LYS A 220 -14.65 3.14 -13.67
C LYS A 220 -14.39 2.75 -15.14
N LYS A 221 -14.68 1.51 -15.53
CA LYS A 221 -14.31 0.91 -16.83
C LYS A 221 -12.80 0.96 -17.05
N TRP A 222 -12.03 0.77 -15.99
CA TRP A 222 -10.58 0.78 -16.00
C TRP A 222 -10.00 -0.61 -16.19
N GLY A 223 -8.94 -0.69 -16.99
CA GLY A 223 -8.01 -1.81 -17.00
C GLY A 223 -6.86 -1.59 -16.00
N LEU A 224 -5.91 -2.52 -16.01
CA LEU A 224 -4.73 -2.41 -15.13
C LEU A 224 -3.86 -1.20 -15.49
N ASN A 225 -3.72 -0.89 -16.79
CA ASN A 225 -2.94 0.26 -17.23
C ASN A 225 -3.53 1.59 -16.74
N ASP A 226 -4.87 1.72 -16.75
CA ASP A 226 -5.53 2.93 -16.25
C ASP A 226 -5.27 3.08 -14.74
N TRP A 227 -5.36 1.98 -13.99
CA TRP A 227 -5.08 1.99 -12.57
C TRP A 227 -3.58 2.24 -12.27
N ASP A 228 -2.68 1.57 -12.98
CA ASP A 228 -1.24 1.75 -12.79
C ASP A 228 -0.79 3.19 -13.07
N SER A 229 -1.45 3.86 -14.02
CA SER A 229 -1.11 5.22 -14.44
C SER A 229 -1.60 6.35 -13.51
N ILE A 230 -2.33 6.05 -12.43
CA ILE A 230 -2.79 7.10 -11.50
C ILE A 230 -1.64 7.88 -10.85
N TYR A 231 -0.51 7.24 -10.64
CA TYR A 231 0.80 7.84 -10.33
C TYR A 231 1.91 6.85 -10.71
N GLU A 232 3.13 7.33 -10.85
CA GLU A 232 4.32 6.49 -11.06
C GLU A 232 5.10 6.37 -9.75
N ASP A 233 5.39 5.10 -9.35
CA ASP A 233 6.18 4.84 -8.16
C ASP A 233 7.59 5.42 -8.28
N LEU A 234 8.06 6.04 -7.23
CA LEU A 234 9.48 6.31 -7.10
C LEU A 234 10.25 4.98 -6.95
N PRO A 235 11.33 4.79 -7.69
CA PRO A 235 12.24 3.68 -7.41
C PRO A 235 12.66 3.66 -5.95
N SER A 236 12.54 2.50 -5.32
CA SER A 236 12.89 2.32 -3.91
C SER A 236 13.77 1.09 -3.69
N LYS A 237 14.55 1.11 -2.62
CA LYS A 237 15.44 0.01 -2.21
C LYS A 237 15.34 -0.22 -0.72
N GLN A 238 15.31 -1.50 -0.34
CA GLN A 238 15.41 -1.92 1.05
C GLN A 238 16.71 -2.69 1.26
N ILE A 239 17.39 -2.42 2.37
CA ILE A 239 18.60 -3.15 2.80
C ILE A 239 18.41 -3.58 4.26
N LYS A 240 18.81 -4.81 4.57
CA LYS A 240 18.92 -5.30 5.95
C LYS A 240 20.38 -5.16 6.40
N VAL A 241 20.61 -4.41 7.46
CA VAL A 241 21.92 -4.30 8.12
C VAL A 241 21.90 -5.14 9.38
N ARG A 242 22.76 -6.14 9.48
CA ARG A 242 22.92 -6.91 10.71
C ARG A 242 23.60 -6.04 11.78
N VAL A 243 23.07 -6.08 12.98
CA VAL A 243 23.61 -5.37 14.15
C VAL A 243 23.75 -6.32 15.33
N PHE A 244 24.60 -5.98 16.27
CA PHE A 244 24.79 -6.80 17.47
C PHE A 244 23.54 -6.78 18.36
N ASP A 245 22.93 -5.61 18.51
CA ASP A 245 21.71 -5.40 19.30
C ASP A 245 20.85 -4.32 18.61
N ARG A 246 19.68 -4.71 18.11
CA ARG A 246 18.75 -3.79 17.46
C ARG A 246 18.10 -2.80 18.43
N SER A 247 18.08 -3.10 19.74
CA SER A 247 17.43 -2.26 20.75
C SER A 247 18.12 -0.91 20.96
N VAL A 248 19.38 -0.77 20.50
CA VAL A 248 20.09 0.51 20.51
C VAL A 248 19.43 1.56 19.62
N ILE A 249 18.59 1.13 18.67
CA ILE A 249 17.89 2.03 17.77
C ILE A 249 16.51 2.34 18.31
N VAL A 250 16.32 3.59 18.66
CA VAL A 250 15.03 4.15 19.03
C VAL A 250 14.56 5.08 17.93
N THR A 251 13.31 4.97 17.56
CA THR A 251 12.70 5.78 16.48
C THR A 251 11.58 6.65 16.99
N ALA A 252 11.32 7.74 16.30
CA ALA A 252 10.20 8.65 16.49
C ALA A 252 9.54 8.95 15.13
N ASP A 253 8.50 9.77 15.13
CA ASP A 253 7.83 10.23 13.92
C ASP A 253 7.39 9.05 13.04
N ALA A 254 6.64 8.12 13.62
CA ALA A 254 6.15 6.92 12.95
C ALA A 254 7.28 6.10 12.28
N GLU A 255 8.38 5.89 12.99
CA GLU A 255 9.57 5.17 12.55
C GLU A 255 10.38 5.86 11.43
N ARG A 256 10.04 7.09 11.06
CA ARG A 256 10.72 7.83 9.99
C ARG A 256 12.03 8.48 10.43
N ARG A 257 12.24 8.65 11.73
CA ARG A 257 13.44 9.28 12.30
C ARG A 257 14.04 8.45 13.43
N ALA A 258 15.35 8.30 13.42
CA ALA A 258 16.08 7.70 14.52
C ALA A 258 16.40 8.77 15.59
N VAL A 259 16.07 8.50 16.86
CA VAL A 259 16.44 9.35 18.00
C VAL A 259 17.63 8.80 18.77
N ALA A 260 17.93 7.52 18.61
CA ALA A 260 19.14 6.86 19.09
C ALA A 260 19.60 5.83 18.03
N PRO A 261 20.92 5.56 17.93
CA PRO A 261 22.04 6.21 18.64
C PRO A 261 22.24 7.67 18.21
N GLU A 262 22.90 8.43 19.08
CA GLU A 262 23.20 9.85 18.83
C GLU A 262 24.00 10.04 17.53
N GLY A 263 23.65 11.08 16.76
CA GLY A 263 24.30 11.39 15.49
C GLY A 263 23.82 10.58 14.29
N MET A 264 23.15 9.44 14.49
CA MET A 264 22.72 8.58 13.38
C MET A 264 21.73 9.31 12.45
N GLN A 265 20.71 9.98 13.01
CA GLN A 265 19.76 10.72 12.18
C GLN A 265 20.40 11.87 11.43
N ALA A 266 21.30 12.61 12.06
CA ALA A 266 22.04 13.69 11.39
C ALA A 266 22.86 13.16 10.20
N ALA A 267 23.49 12.01 10.35
CA ALA A 267 24.23 11.36 9.27
C ALA A 267 23.31 10.88 8.13
N ILE A 268 22.11 10.36 8.47
CA ILE A 268 21.09 10.00 7.47
C ILE A 268 20.63 11.27 6.72
N ASP A 269 20.33 12.36 7.44
CA ASP A 269 19.87 13.62 6.84
C ASP A 269 20.94 14.19 5.88
N VAL A 270 22.23 14.12 6.23
CA VAL A 270 23.36 14.48 5.35
C VAL A 270 23.40 13.59 4.11
N ALA A 271 23.24 12.28 4.27
CA ALA A 271 23.22 11.35 3.14
C ALA A 271 22.07 11.68 2.16
N VAL A 272 20.87 11.94 2.68
CA VAL A 272 19.72 12.37 1.85
C VAL A 272 20.00 13.68 1.14
N ALA A 273 20.50 14.69 1.86
CA ALA A 273 20.75 16.03 1.30
C ALA A 273 21.83 16.02 0.20
N SER A 274 22.77 15.07 0.22
CA SER A 274 23.83 14.95 -0.77
C SER A 274 23.34 14.69 -2.20
N PHE A 275 22.11 14.20 -2.38
CA PHE A 275 21.51 13.97 -3.69
C PHE A 275 20.80 15.20 -4.28
N GLY A 276 20.65 16.27 -3.48
CA GLY A 276 19.95 17.48 -3.90
C GLY A 276 18.43 17.39 -3.88
N THR A 277 17.77 18.54 -3.95
CA THR A 277 16.29 18.64 -3.83
C THR A 277 15.54 17.96 -4.98
N ASP A 278 16.11 18.01 -6.19
CA ASP A 278 15.48 17.43 -7.39
C ASP A 278 15.47 15.89 -7.40
N ALA A 279 16.24 15.26 -6.51
CA ALA A 279 16.33 13.81 -6.44
C ALA A 279 15.07 13.14 -5.88
N ASN A 280 14.15 13.88 -5.25
CA ASN A 280 13.04 13.33 -4.47
C ASN A 280 13.52 12.23 -3.51
N ALA A 281 14.72 12.45 -2.96
CA ALA A 281 15.40 11.48 -2.12
C ALA A 281 14.80 11.46 -0.72
N ARG A 282 14.46 10.27 -0.24
CA ARG A 282 13.98 10.03 1.13
C ARG A 282 14.54 8.71 1.63
N ALA A 283 14.96 8.67 2.89
CA ALA A 283 15.38 7.42 3.52
C ALA A 283 15.07 7.44 5.02
N PHE A 284 14.92 6.25 5.57
CA PHE A 284 14.84 6.03 7.02
C PHE A 284 15.46 4.69 7.38
N ALA A 285 15.74 4.52 8.67
CA ALA A 285 16.23 3.29 9.24
C ALA A 285 15.44 2.95 10.51
N ARG A 286 14.98 1.71 10.63
CA ARG A 286 14.22 1.23 11.80
C ARG A 286 14.66 -0.16 12.23
N PRO A 287 14.57 -0.49 13.54
CA PRO A 287 14.87 -1.84 14.01
C PRO A 287 13.81 -2.83 13.51
N SER A 288 14.22 -4.07 13.24
CA SER A 288 13.28 -5.16 12.98
C SER A 288 12.54 -5.55 14.26
N GLY A 289 11.28 -5.95 14.14
CA GLY A 289 10.50 -6.46 15.28
C GLY A 289 10.94 -7.82 15.77
N THR A 290 11.63 -8.63 14.95
CA THR A 290 11.85 -10.05 15.20
C THR A 290 13.32 -10.52 15.10
N GLU A 291 14.18 -9.76 14.42
CA GLU A 291 15.56 -10.15 14.11
C GLU A 291 16.53 -9.04 14.53
N ASP A 292 17.78 -9.35 14.86
CA ASP A 292 18.82 -8.35 15.13
C ASP A 292 19.36 -7.75 13.82
N VAL A 293 18.44 -7.08 13.13
CA VAL A 293 18.72 -6.31 11.92
C VAL A 293 18.03 -4.98 11.97
N VAL A 294 18.63 -4.01 11.30
CA VAL A 294 18.01 -2.72 10.98
C VAL A 294 17.57 -2.73 9.53
N ARG A 295 16.35 -2.33 9.31
CA ARG A 295 15.79 -2.18 7.97
C ARG A 295 15.99 -0.74 7.51
N VAL A 296 16.77 -0.59 6.45
CA VAL A 296 16.95 0.67 5.72
C VAL A 296 15.98 0.68 4.55
N TYR A 297 15.26 1.78 4.39
CA TYR A 297 14.47 2.08 3.21
C TYR A 297 14.99 3.37 2.59
N ALA A 298 15.09 3.39 1.28
CA ALA A 298 15.40 4.59 0.52
C ALA A 298 14.60 4.63 -0.77
N GLU A 299 14.20 5.82 -1.19
CA GLU A 299 13.58 6.09 -2.48
C GLU A 299 14.17 7.34 -3.12
N GLY A 300 14.04 7.43 -4.43
CA GLY A 300 14.52 8.58 -5.19
C GLY A 300 13.97 8.57 -6.61
N ARG A 301 14.13 9.68 -7.32
CA ARG A 301 13.61 9.86 -8.68
C ARG A 301 14.10 8.81 -9.69
N THR A 302 15.29 8.25 -9.47
CA THR A 302 15.85 7.19 -10.33
C THR A 302 16.29 5.99 -9.51
N ARG A 303 16.41 4.83 -10.16
CA ARG A 303 16.91 3.60 -9.54
C ARG A 303 18.31 3.81 -8.95
N ASP A 304 19.19 4.49 -9.67
CA ASP A 304 20.56 4.73 -9.24
C ASP A 304 20.60 5.58 -7.95
N ILE A 305 19.72 6.59 -7.86
CA ILE A 305 19.60 7.41 -6.64
C ILE A 305 19.11 6.55 -5.47
N ALA A 306 18.06 5.77 -5.67
CA ALA A 306 17.50 4.92 -4.61
C ALA A 306 18.52 3.88 -4.12
N ASP A 307 19.24 3.24 -5.03
CA ASP A 307 20.25 2.22 -4.70
C ASP A 307 21.47 2.84 -3.99
N ALA A 308 21.98 3.98 -4.48
CA ALA A 308 23.10 4.68 -3.86
C ALA A 308 22.75 5.25 -2.47
N LEU A 309 21.56 5.85 -2.33
CA LEU A 309 21.09 6.35 -1.04
C LEU A 309 20.88 5.22 -0.03
N ALA A 310 20.27 4.11 -0.44
CA ALA A 310 20.08 2.95 0.44
C ALA A 310 21.42 2.43 0.96
N LEU A 311 22.44 2.36 0.10
CA LEU A 311 23.79 1.94 0.48
C LEU A 311 24.46 2.95 1.43
N ALA A 312 24.35 4.24 1.15
CA ALA A 312 24.88 5.30 2.01
C ALA A 312 24.28 5.23 3.42
N VAL A 313 22.95 5.09 3.52
CA VAL A 313 22.26 4.96 4.81
C VAL A 313 22.57 3.63 5.50
N ALA A 314 22.72 2.53 4.75
CA ALA A 314 23.15 1.26 5.33
C ALA A 314 24.54 1.35 5.99
N ARG A 315 25.46 2.11 5.39
CA ARG A 315 26.78 2.39 5.99
C ARG A 315 26.69 3.23 7.25
N VAL A 316 25.81 4.24 7.24
CA VAL A 316 25.52 5.04 8.45
C VAL A 316 25.03 4.13 9.59
N VAL A 317 24.04 3.28 9.30
CA VAL A 317 23.51 2.33 10.29
C VAL A 317 24.60 1.39 10.80
N HIS A 318 25.40 0.82 9.90
CA HIS A 318 26.51 -0.09 10.28
C HIS A 318 27.49 0.59 11.22
N ALA A 319 27.85 1.85 10.95
CA ALA A 319 28.80 2.61 11.76
C ALA A 319 28.25 3.03 13.13
N HIS A 320 26.96 3.40 13.21
CA HIS A 320 26.37 3.98 14.43
C HIS A 320 25.68 2.94 15.32
N ALA A 321 25.21 1.82 14.75
CA ALA A 321 24.36 0.86 15.46
C ALA A 321 25.06 -0.48 15.75
N GLY A 322 26.40 -0.51 15.72
CA GLY A 322 27.13 -1.75 15.97
C GLY A 322 26.91 -2.81 14.89
N GLY A 323 27.16 -2.44 13.64
CA GLY A 323 27.05 -3.34 12.50
C GLY A 323 27.93 -4.58 12.63
N VAL A 324 27.40 -5.73 12.18
CA VAL A 324 28.07 -7.04 12.23
C VAL A 324 28.34 -7.55 10.82
N GLY A 325 29.57 -8.01 10.60
CA GLY A 325 30.06 -8.46 9.30
C GLY A 325 30.68 -7.33 8.47
N ASP A 326 30.83 -7.58 7.17
CA ASP A 326 31.40 -6.60 6.25
C ASP A 326 30.49 -5.36 6.11
N GLN A 327 31.12 -4.20 6.00
CA GLN A 327 30.40 -2.95 5.77
C GLN A 327 29.69 -3.02 4.40
N PRO A 328 28.41 -2.59 4.31
CA PRO A 328 27.66 -2.59 3.07
C PRO A 328 28.27 -1.75 1.95
#